data_a0bf41e4dec511e434131b6ccade975d
#
_entry.id   a0bf41e4dec511e434131b6ccade975d
#
_cell.length_a   1.000
_cell.length_b   1.000
_cell.length_c   1.000
_cell.angle_alpha   90.00
_cell.angle_beta   90.00
_cell.angle_gamma   90.00
#
_symmetry.space_group_name_H-M   'P 1'
#
loop_
_entity.id
_entity.type
_entity.pdbx_description
1 polymer ?
#
loop_
_entity_poly.entity_id
_entity_poly.type
_entity_poly.pdbx_seq_one_letter_code
_entity_poly.pdbx_strand_id
1 'polypeptide(L)'
;MYQRILLASDGSALSRKAEHAAIDLASSLGAKLVALHVVPRYPVSYYEGSVTFSTREVARIEDASAARAQRAVDAVVDAATALGVGAKGVVVRSDLVADSILGAARKHRCDLIVMASHGRRGLKRVLLGSETQHVLTHGKTPVLVLR
;
A
#
# COMPACT_ATOMS: atom_id res chain seq x y z
N MET A 1 4.74 -14.64 17.95
CA MET A 1 4.89 -13.25 17.54
C MET A 1 4.76 -13.19 16.03
N TYR A 2 4.60 -12.03 15.43
CA TYR A 2 4.33 -11.90 14.00
C TYR A 2 5.43 -12.51 13.13
N GLN A 3 5.02 -13.28 12.13
CA GLN A 3 5.93 -13.98 11.21
C GLN A 3 5.93 -13.40 9.80
N ARG A 4 4.86 -12.71 9.42
CA ARG A 4 4.73 -12.13 8.09
C ARG A 4 3.91 -10.86 8.11
N ILE A 5 4.55 -9.75 7.83
CA ILE A 5 3.98 -8.42 7.87
C ILE A 5 3.55 -8.00 6.46
N LEU A 6 2.32 -7.50 6.31
CA LEU A 6 1.90 -6.77 5.12
C LEU A 6 2.10 -5.28 5.37
N LEU A 7 2.90 -4.63 4.57
CA LEU A 7 2.98 -3.17 4.51
C LEU A 7 2.10 -2.68 3.36
N ALA A 8 1.12 -1.86 3.66
CA ALA A 8 0.33 -1.14 2.65
C ALA A 8 0.85 0.30 2.53
N SER A 9 1.42 0.63 1.37
CA SER A 9 1.98 1.96 1.08
C SER A 9 1.40 2.52 -0.20
N ASP A 10 1.18 3.83 -0.23
CA ASP A 10 0.77 4.57 -1.43
C ASP A 10 1.87 5.51 -1.93
N GLY A 11 3.07 5.43 -1.36
CA GLY A 11 4.22 6.26 -1.69
C GLY A 11 4.14 7.71 -1.16
N SER A 12 3.17 8.03 -0.31
CA SER A 12 3.06 9.34 0.34
C SER A 12 4.14 9.53 1.42
N ALA A 13 4.34 10.77 1.87
CA ALA A 13 5.29 11.08 2.95
C ALA A 13 4.95 10.34 4.26
N LEU A 14 3.66 10.20 4.57
CA LEU A 14 3.22 9.45 5.76
C LEU A 14 3.42 7.95 5.59
N SER A 15 3.18 7.41 4.39
CA SER A 15 3.46 6.01 4.07
C SER A 15 4.93 5.66 4.27
N ARG A 16 5.87 6.58 4.00
CA ARG A 16 7.30 6.34 4.26
C ARG A 16 7.59 6.09 5.73
N LYS A 17 6.87 6.73 6.66
CA LYS A 17 6.99 6.38 8.09
C LYS A 17 6.54 4.95 8.35
N ALA A 18 5.45 4.52 7.72
CA ALA A 18 4.97 3.15 7.83
C ALA A 18 5.95 2.15 7.20
N GLU A 19 6.59 2.52 6.08
CA GLU A 19 7.62 1.71 5.43
C GLU A 19 8.80 1.45 6.37
N HIS A 20 9.39 2.50 6.95
CA HIS A 20 10.49 2.37 7.90
C HIS A 20 10.09 1.52 9.12
N ALA A 21 8.94 1.82 9.74
CA ALA A 21 8.45 1.08 10.90
C ALA A 21 8.21 -0.40 10.59
N ALA A 22 7.67 -0.72 9.40
CA ALA A 22 7.43 -2.11 9.00
C ALA A 22 8.74 -2.88 8.77
N ILE A 23 9.74 -2.24 8.16
CA ILE A 23 11.06 -2.83 7.92
C ILE A 23 11.78 -3.09 9.26
N ASP A 24 11.81 -2.08 10.14
CA ASP A 24 12.45 -2.20 11.46
C ASP A 24 11.77 -3.28 12.32
N LEU A 25 10.44 -3.33 12.28
CA LEU A 25 9.68 -4.34 13.00
C LEU A 25 9.94 -5.75 12.44
N ALA A 26 9.93 -5.89 11.12
CA ALA A 26 10.22 -7.16 10.47
C ALA A 26 11.64 -7.65 10.79
N SER A 27 12.62 -6.75 10.76
CA SER A 27 14.02 -7.05 11.13
C SER A 27 14.11 -7.50 12.59
N SER A 28 13.48 -6.77 13.51
CA SER A 28 13.53 -7.06 14.95
C SER A 28 12.86 -8.39 15.32
N LEU A 29 11.82 -8.78 14.57
CA LEU A 29 11.06 -10.01 14.84
C LEU A 29 11.55 -11.21 14.01
N GLY A 30 12.47 -11.03 13.08
CA GLY A 30 12.83 -12.06 12.10
C GLY A 30 11.66 -12.41 11.16
N ALA A 31 10.73 -11.48 10.97
CA ALA A 31 9.54 -11.68 10.14
C ALA A 31 9.83 -11.41 8.67
N LYS A 32 9.01 -11.99 7.78
CA LYS A 32 9.01 -11.67 6.34
C LYS A 32 8.14 -10.44 6.08
N LEU A 33 8.47 -9.68 5.04
CA LEU A 33 7.74 -8.48 4.63
C LEU A 33 7.08 -8.67 3.26
N VAL A 34 5.82 -8.27 3.13
CA VAL A 34 5.13 -8.13 1.85
C VAL A 34 4.81 -6.65 1.67
N ALA A 35 5.48 -5.99 0.74
CA ALA A 35 5.22 -4.59 0.41
C ALA A 35 4.14 -4.51 -0.67
N LEU A 36 2.99 -3.96 -0.33
CA LEU A 36 1.84 -3.81 -1.22
C LEU A 36 1.63 -2.35 -1.60
N HIS A 37 1.47 -2.10 -2.89
CA HIS A 37 0.95 -0.85 -3.43
C HIS A 37 -0.30 -1.14 -4.26
N VAL A 38 -1.41 -0.51 -3.91
CA VAL A 38 -2.65 -0.58 -4.68
C VAL A 38 -2.73 0.64 -5.57
N VAL A 39 -2.77 0.42 -6.89
CA VAL A 39 -2.90 1.46 -7.91
C VAL A 39 -4.36 1.52 -8.31
N PRO A 40 -5.02 2.68 -8.21
CA PRO A 40 -6.38 2.82 -8.71
C PRO A 40 -6.40 2.51 -10.21
N ARG A 41 -7.48 1.89 -10.66
CA ARG A 41 -7.81 1.88 -12.08
C ARG A 41 -8.02 3.32 -12.50
N TYR A 42 -8.04 3.57 -13.77
CA TYR A 42 -8.11 4.91 -14.32
C TYR A 42 -9.03 5.84 -13.50
N PRO A 43 -8.51 6.96 -12.97
CA PRO A 43 -9.30 7.83 -12.11
C PRO A 43 -10.44 8.47 -12.91
N VAL A 44 -11.65 8.27 -12.42
CA VAL A 44 -12.91 8.82 -12.97
C VAL A 44 -12.93 10.36 -12.97
N SER A 45 -12.03 11.01 -12.23
CA SER A 45 -11.89 12.47 -12.15
C SER A 45 -11.56 13.18 -13.48
N TYR A 46 -11.30 12.43 -14.53
CA TYR A 46 -11.13 12.99 -15.87
C TYR A 46 -12.43 13.31 -16.60
N TYR A 47 -13.57 12.99 -16.02
CA TYR A 47 -14.87 13.35 -16.57
C TYR A 47 -15.33 14.77 -16.25
N GLU A 48 -14.63 15.49 -15.39
CA GLU A 48 -14.99 16.87 -15.02
C GLU A 48 -14.54 17.95 -16.03
N GLY A 49 -14.08 17.56 -17.18
CA GLY A 49 -13.78 18.46 -18.28
C GLY A 49 -14.08 17.78 -19.60
N SER A 50 -14.41 18.56 -20.60
CA SER A 50 -14.69 18.13 -21.98
C SER A 50 -13.52 17.45 -22.72
N VAL A 51 -12.57 16.82 -21.99
CA VAL A 51 -11.41 16.13 -22.54
C VAL A 51 -11.67 14.63 -22.52
N THR A 52 -11.96 14.08 -23.69
CA THR A 52 -12.04 12.64 -23.92
C THR A 52 -10.63 12.11 -24.16
N PHE A 53 -10.11 11.28 -23.23
CA PHE A 53 -8.87 10.57 -23.48
C PHE A 53 -9.11 9.36 -24.38
N SER A 54 -8.21 9.12 -25.32
CA SER A 54 -8.22 7.91 -26.13
C SER A 54 -7.88 6.68 -25.27
N THR A 55 -8.31 5.49 -25.68
CA THR A 55 -7.94 4.23 -25.02
C THR A 55 -6.42 4.07 -24.89
N ARG A 56 -5.66 4.57 -25.88
CA ARG A 56 -4.19 4.54 -25.85
C ARG A 56 -3.60 5.46 -24.77
N GLU A 57 -4.17 6.65 -24.58
CA GLU A 57 -3.74 7.59 -23.54
C GLU A 57 -4.07 7.06 -22.15
N VAL A 58 -5.24 6.48 -21.95
CA VAL A 58 -5.61 5.80 -20.71
C VAL A 58 -4.63 4.69 -20.37
N ALA A 59 -4.31 3.82 -21.33
CA ALA A 59 -3.35 2.74 -21.15
C ALA A 59 -1.96 3.27 -20.76
N ARG A 60 -1.49 4.35 -21.37
CA ARG A 60 -0.20 4.97 -21.01
C ARG A 60 -0.18 5.50 -19.58
N ILE A 61 -1.26 6.13 -19.13
CA ILE A 61 -1.38 6.67 -17.78
C ILE A 61 -1.40 5.52 -16.76
N GLU A 62 -2.15 4.46 -17.03
CA GLU A 62 -2.22 3.27 -16.18
C GLU A 62 -0.87 2.57 -16.08
N ASP A 63 -0.18 2.40 -17.20
CA ASP A 63 1.15 1.77 -17.24
C ASP A 63 2.20 2.61 -16.51
N ALA A 64 2.17 3.93 -16.66
CA ALA A 64 3.05 4.84 -15.94
C ALA A 64 2.79 4.80 -14.42
N SER A 65 1.54 4.72 -14.00
CA SER A 65 1.15 4.60 -12.59
C SER A 65 1.60 3.26 -11.99
N ALA A 66 1.42 2.17 -12.73
CA ALA A 66 1.86 0.85 -12.31
C ALA A 66 3.40 0.77 -12.23
N ALA A 67 4.11 1.37 -13.18
CA ALA A 67 5.57 1.43 -13.15
C ALA A 67 6.11 2.21 -11.95
N ARG A 68 5.45 3.32 -11.58
CA ARG A 68 5.80 4.07 -10.36
C ARG A 68 5.56 3.26 -9.10
N ALA A 69 4.43 2.58 -9.02
CA ALA A 69 4.10 1.70 -7.90
C ALA A 69 5.10 0.55 -7.79
N GLN A 70 5.50 -0.06 -8.91
CA GLN A 70 6.50 -1.12 -8.92
C GLN A 70 7.84 -0.61 -8.39
N ARG A 71 8.33 0.55 -8.84
CA ARG A 71 9.54 1.15 -8.30
C ARG A 71 9.46 1.44 -6.80
N ALA A 72 8.30 1.88 -6.32
CA ALA A 72 8.09 2.14 -4.90
C ALA A 72 8.19 0.86 -4.06
N VAL A 73 7.54 -0.22 -4.47
CA VAL A 73 7.65 -1.49 -3.74
C VAL A 73 9.03 -2.12 -3.86
N ASP A 74 9.68 -1.99 -5.01
CA ASP A 74 11.06 -2.48 -5.20
C ASP A 74 12.03 -1.78 -4.26
N ALA A 75 11.90 -0.45 -4.08
CA ALA A 75 12.71 0.31 -3.15
C ALA A 75 12.52 -0.16 -1.68
N VAL A 76 11.29 -0.49 -1.28
CA VAL A 76 11.01 -1.06 0.04
C VAL A 76 11.64 -2.46 0.18
N VAL A 77 11.52 -3.28 -0.84
CA VAL A 77 12.12 -4.64 -0.86
C VAL A 77 13.64 -4.56 -0.73
N ASP A 78 14.28 -3.65 -1.49
CA ASP A 78 15.73 -3.46 -1.43
C ASP A 78 16.18 -2.99 -0.04
N ALA A 79 15.47 -2.02 0.55
CA ALA A 79 15.76 -1.52 1.90
C ALA A 79 15.60 -2.63 2.96
N ALA A 80 14.54 -3.43 2.86
CA ALA A 80 14.31 -4.55 3.77
C ALA A 80 15.39 -5.64 3.62
N THR A 81 15.74 -5.98 2.39
CA THR A 81 16.76 -6.98 2.07
C THR A 81 18.14 -6.55 2.58
N ALA A 82 18.48 -5.27 2.51
CA ALA A 82 19.72 -4.72 3.05
C ALA A 82 19.84 -4.92 4.58
N LEU A 83 18.71 -5.05 5.27
CA LEU A 83 18.66 -5.39 6.72
C LEU A 83 18.45 -6.88 7.00
N GLY A 84 18.59 -7.74 5.99
CA GLY A 84 18.43 -9.19 6.13
C GLY A 84 16.98 -9.66 6.21
N VAL A 85 16.00 -8.79 5.93
CA VAL A 85 14.59 -9.15 5.94
C VAL A 85 14.19 -9.78 4.61
N GLY A 86 13.60 -10.99 4.66
CA GLY A 86 13.03 -11.61 3.48
C GLY A 86 11.78 -10.85 3.02
N ALA A 87 11.86 -10.15 1.89
CA ALA A 87 10.81 -9.26 1.42
C ALA A 87 10.38 -9.56 -0.02
N LYS A 88 9.13 -9.21 -0.36
CA LYS A 88 8.62 -9.20 -1.73
C LYS A 88 7.68 -8.03 -1.96
N GLY A 89 7.68 -7.52 -3.20
CA GLY A 89 6.78 -6.48 -3.66
C GLY A 89 5.55 -7.04 -4.36
N VAL A 90 4.42 -6.39 -4.17
CA VAL A 90 3.15 -6.71 -4.81
C VAL A 90 2.48 -5.41 -5.25
N VAL A 91 2.13 -5.32 -6.52
CA VAL A 91 1.33 -4.22 -7.07
C VAL A 91 -0.02 -4.77 -7.51
N VAL A 92 -1.10 -4.14 -7.06
CA VAL A 92 -2.48 -4.51 -7.42
C VAL A 92 -3.16 -3.31 -8.06
N ARG A 93 -3.84 -3.52 -9.18
CA ARG A 93 -4.69 -2.50 -9.82
C ARG A 93 -6.13 -2.71 -9.36
N SER A 94 -6.64 -1.80 -8.55
CA SER A 94 -8.02 -1.87 -8.03
C SER A 94 -8.47 -0.52 -7.50
N ASP A 95 -9.74 -0.20 -7.67
CA ASP A 95 -10.37 0.96 -7.03
C ASP A 95 -10.82 0.67 -5.59
N LEU A 96 -10.83 -0.62 -5.20
CA LEU A 96 -11.17 -1.09 -3.87
C LEU A 96 -9.89 -1.30 -3.05
N VAL A 97 -9.31 -0.20 -2.57
CA VAL A 97 -7.99 -0.21 -1.91
C VAL A 97 -8.00 -1.06 -0.63
N ALA A 98 -8.93 -0.80 0.28
CA ALA A 98 -9.03 -1.53 1.55
C ALA A 98 -9.28 -3.03 1.34
N ASP A 99 -10.18 -3.40 0.42
CA ASP A 99 -10.45 -4.80 0.09
C ASP A 99 -9.23 -5.48 -0.51
N SER A 100 -8.45 -4.75 -1.32
CA SER A 100 -7.20 -5.24 -1.89
C SER A 100 -6.15 -5.49 -0.80
N ILE A 101 -6.06 -4.62 0.20
CA ILE A 101 -5.19 -4.79 1.36
C ILE A 101 -5.59 -6.05 2.14
N LEU A 102 -6.85 -6.18 2.48
CA LEU A 102 -7.38 -7.36 3.20
C LEU A 102 -7.20 -8.65 2.39
N GLY A 103 -7.45 -8.58 1.08
CA GLY A 103 -7.23 -9.70 0.16
C GLY A 103 -5.77 -10.13 0.09
N ALA A 104 -4.84 -9.17 0.00
CA ALA A 104 -3.42 -9.44 -0.01
C ALA A 104 -2.93 -10.06 1.33
N ALA A 105 -3.41 -9.54 2.46
CA ALA A 105 -3.10 -10.10 3.77
C ALA A 105 -3.49 -11.58 3.85
N ARG A 106 -4.69 -11.93 3.41
CA ARG A 106 -5.15 -13.34 3.35
C ARG A 106 -4.33 -14.17 2.38
N LYS A 107 -4.18 -13.70 1.12
CA LYS A 107 -3.47 -14.40 0.05
C LYS A 107 -2.02 -14.73 0.44
N HIS A 108 -1.37 -13.80 1.10
CA HIS A 108 0.02 -13.96 1.50
C HIS A 108 0.19 -14.47 2.94
N ARG A 109 -0.91 -14.80 3.62
CA ARG A 109 -0.92 -15.31 5.02
C ARG A 109 -0.16 -14.38 5.96
N CYS A 110 -0.42 -13.07 5.84
CA CYS A 110 0.16 -12.07 6.73
C CYS A 110 -0.62 -12.05 8.04
N ASP A 111 0.10 -11.94 9.15
CA ASP A 111 -0.43 -11.94 10.51
C ASP A 111 -0.38 -10.57 11.18
N LEU A 112 0.16 -9.57 10.48
CA LEU A 112 0.10 -8.16 10.82
C LEU A 112 -0.02 -7.32 9.55
N ILE A 113 -0.84 -6.27 9.58
CA ILE A 113 -0.87 -5.22 8.57
C ILE A 113 -0.25 -3.95 9.17
N VAL A 114 0.66 -3.30 8.45
CA VAL A 114 1.22 -2.00 8.80
C VAL A 114 0.80 -1.00 7.72
N MET A 115 0.24 0.11 8.11
CA MET A 115 -0.21 1.16 7.19
C MET A 115 -0.21 2.53 7.84
N ALA A 116 -0.23 3.59 7.03
CA ALA A 116 -0.42 4.94 7.51
C ALA A 116 -1.87 5.21 7.89
N SER A 117 -2.11 6.16 8.80
CA SER A 117 -3.45 6.55 9.23
C SER A 117 -4.29 7.17 8.12
N HIS A 118 -3.64 7.76 7.11
CA HIS A 118 -4.27 8.29 5.89
C HIS A 118 -3.27 8.28 4.74
N GLY A 119 -3.77 8.30 3.50
CA GLY A 119 -2.95 8.33 2.29
C GLY A 119 -2.84 9.74 1.71
N ARG A 120 -2.58 9.83 0.40
CA ARG A 120 -2.37 11.08 -0.34
C ARG A 120 -3.53 12.08 -0.26
N ARG A 121 -4.76 11.61 -0.02
CA ARG A 121 -5.98 12.42 0.02
C ARG A 121 -6.38 12.82 1.46
N GLY A 122 -5.56 12.49 2.44
CA GLY A 122 -5.85 12.76 3.84
C GLY A 122 -5.85 14.26 4.16
N LEU A 123 -6.92 14.75 4.76
CA LEU A 123 -6.99 16.09 5.33
C LEU A 123 -6.20 16.13 6.64
N LYS A 124 -5.44 17.19 6.85
CA LYS A 124 -4.51 17.38 8.00
C LYS A 124 -5.14 17.27 9.40
N ARG A 125 -6.47 17.11 9.51
CA ARG A 125 -7.21 17.09 10.78
C ARG A 125 -8.15 15.90 10.94
N VAL A 126 -8.13 14.92 10.04
CA VAL A 126 -9.01 13.74 10.12
C VAL A 126 -8.32 12.65 10.92
N LEU A 127 -9.03 12.07 11.85
CA LEU A 127 -8.52 11.06 12.78
C LEU A 127 -8.02 9.78 12.09
N LEU A 128 -8.77 9.30 11.09
CA LEU A 128 -8.39 8.14 10.27
C LEU A 128 -8.91 8.32 8.84
N GLY A 129 -8.11 7.93 7.85
CA GLY A 129 -8.56 7.86 6.47
C GLY A 129 -9.60 6.76 6.26
N SER A 130 -10.45 6.92 5.24
CA SER A 130 -11.53 5.98 4.93
C SER A 130 -11.03 4.55 4.70
N GLU A 131 -9.92 4.40 4.00
CA GLU A 131 -9.33 3.09 3.73
C GLU A 131 -8.80 2.43 5.01
N THR A 132 -8.13 3.19 5.87
CA THR A 132 -7.65 2.69 7.16
C THR A 132 -8.83 2.27 8.05
N GLN A 133 -9.87 3.08 8.10
CA GLN A 133 -11.09 2.77 8.84
C GLN A 133 -11.75 1.49 8.32
N HIS A 134 -11.84 1.33 7.00
CA HIS A 134 -12.41 0.13 6.37
C HIS A 134 -11.59 -1.13 6.71
N VAL A 135 -10.25 -1.04 6.62
CA VAL A 135 -9.37 -2.16 6.98
C VAL A 135 -9.56 -2.57 8.44
N LEU A 136 -9.62 -1.60 9.36
CA LEU A 136 -9.83 -1.86 10.79
C LEU A 136 -11.20 -2.48 11.09
N THR A 137 -12.25 -2.05 10.37
CA THR A 137 -13.62 -2.51 10.61
C THR A 137 -13.89 -3.90 10.05
N HIS A 138 -13.34 -4.22 8.88
CA HIS A 138 -13.65 -5.45 8.15
C HIS A 138 -12.53 -6.50 8.20
N GLY A 139 -11.34 -6.12 8.66
CA GLY A 139 -10.21 -7.03 8.79
C GLY A 139 -10.26 -7.86 10.08
N LYS A 140 -9.71 -9.08 10.00
CA LYS A 140 -9.45 -9.93 11.18
C LYS A 140 -7.97 -9.93 11.57
N THR A 141 -7.10 -9.50 10.67
CA THR A 141 -5.67 -9.38 10.91
C THR A 141 -5.39 -8.13 11.74
N PRO A 142 -4.56 -8.22 12.79
CA PRO A 142 -4.10 -7.06 13.55
C PRO A 142 -3.52 -5.97 12.64
N VAL A 143 -3.74 -4.70 12.99
CA VAL A 143 -3.29 -3.56 12.20
C VAL A 143 -2.50 -2.59 13.07
N LEU A 144 -1.28 -2.29 12.64
CA LEU A 144 -0.47 -1.20 13.20
C LEU A 144 -0.64 0.03 12.31
N VAL A 145 -1.19 1.08 12.89
CA VAL A 145 -1.45 2.35 12.18
C VAL A 145 -0.46 3.41 12.60
N LEU A 146 0.27 3.98 11.63
CA LEU A 146 1.27 5.04 11.84
C LEU A 146 0.64 6.43 11.57
N ARG A 147 0.98 7.40 12.42
CA ARG A 147 0.54 8.79 12.29
C ARG A 147 1.69 9.72 11.94
#